data_69bf7004fbcfd6bc0c59a3e641eb8786
#
_entry.id   69bf7004fbcfd6bc0c59a3e641eb8786
#
_cell.length_a   1.000
_cell.length_b   1.000
_cell.length_c   1.000
_cell.angle_alpha   90.00
_cell.angle_beta   90.00
_cell.angle_gamma   90.00
#
_symmetry.space_group_name_H-M   'P 1'
#
loop_
_entity.id
_entity.type
_entity.pdbx_description
1 polymer ?
#
loop_
_entity_poly.entity_id
_entity_poly.type
_entity_poly.pdbx_seq_one_letter_code
_entity_poly.pdbx_strand_id
1 'polypeptide(L)'
;DVYKRQHHVKHYKTLDNVKLIGVFDIDRERSSEISKKFGVKVFDDLDSILEEVDALSIVTNTEHHYKIAEKCLRSKKHVFIEKPITAVIEEADKLLSIAEQNRVLIQVGHIERLNPALLALNKYKIKPKFIEIQRLAPYTSRGTDVPVVLDKMIHDIDILLSLVKVPIKKIQATGLSILTDSIDIAHARMRFEDGTVASVMSSRIARDEVRKIKIFQKDLYATLDLLIGSTEIYEVVNDKTSKYKMTIPFDYKGNTKLIGYHKPDLSKGDPLRIELENFIFSIQGKQEPIVSGKDGRDALEVAIKIQEMIILDKH
;
A
#
# COMPACT_ATOMS: atom_id res chain seq x y z
N ASP A 1 -6.26 -6.75 -13.19
CA ASP A 1 -7.33 -7.37 -12.41
C ASP A 1 -8.68 -6.76 -12.81
N VAL A 2 -9.48 -7.50 -13.58
CA VAL A 2 -10.80 -7.05 -14.10
C VAL A 2 -11.71 -6.58 -12.97
N TYR A 3 -11.63 -7.22 -11.82
CA TYR A 3 -12.45 -6.90 -10.66
C TYR A 3 -12.10 -5.52 -10.07
N LYS A 4 -10.82 -5.18 -9.94
CA LYS A 4 -10.38 -3.86 -9.44
C LYS A 4 -10.85 -2.72 -10.34
N ARG A 5 -10.77 -2.88 -11.67
CA ARG A 5 -11.19 -1.86 -12.64
C ARG A 5 -12.66 -1.47 -12.45
N GLN A 6 -13.55 -2.45 -12.24
CA GLN A 6 -14.97 -2.19 -11.98
C GLN A 6 -15.21 -1.42 -10.68
N HIS A 7 -14.40 -1.67 -9.64
CA HIS A 7 -14.51 -0.94 -8.37
C HIS A 7 -14.15 0.53 -8.52
N HIS A 8 -13.10 0.88 -9.29
CA HIS A 8 -12.77 2.28 -9.56
C HIS A 8 -13.95 3.01 -10.23
N VAL A 9 -14.52 2.43 -11.29
CA VAL A 9 -15.69 3.01 -11.98
C VAL A 9 -16.87 3.20 -11.02
N LYS A 10 -17.17 2.15 -10.20
CA LYS A 10 -18.26 2.21 -9.22
C LYS A 10 -18.09 3.37 -8.25
N HIS A 11 -16.86 3.53 -7.70
CA HIS A 11 -16.62 4.59 -6.71
C HIS A 11 -16.66 5.97 -7.34
N TYR A 12 -15.96 6.21 -8.46
CA TYR A 12 -16.01 7.51 -9.13
C TYR A 12 -17.43 7.96 -9.51
N LYS A 13 -18.31 7.01 -9.85
CA LYS A 13 -19.73 7.32 -10.09
C LYS A 13 -20.50 7.84 -8.87
N THR A 14 -20.01 7.53 -7.67
CA THR A 14 -20.68 7.87 -6.40
C THR A 14 -20.01 9.02 -5.65
N LEU A 15 -18.92 9.59 -6.18
CA LEU A 15 -18.26 10.75 -5.60
C LEU A 15 -18.90 12.04 -6.10
N ASP A 16 -19.39 12.89 -5.19
CA ASP A 16 -20.15 14.09 -5.52
C ASP A 16 -19.32 15.15 -6.29
N ASN A 17 -17.99 15.16 -6.09
CA ASN A 17 -17.08 16.15 -6.67
C ASN A 17 -16.34 15.64 -7.92
N VAL A 18 -16.86 14.60 -8.57
CA VAL A 18 -16.25 13.96 -9.73
C VAL A 18 -17.27 13.74 -10.83
N LYS A 19 -16.89 14.10 -12.05
CA LYS A 19 -17.61 13.69 -13.24
C LYS A 19 -16.83 12.59 -13.93
N LEU A 20 -17.30 11.35 -13.80
CA LEU A 20 -16.75 10.24 -14.56
C LEU A 20 -17.11 10.40 -16.04
N ILE A 21 -16.12 10.75 -16.87
CA ILE A 21 -16.31 11.03 -18.29
C ILE A 21 -16.43 9.72 -19.07
N GLY A 22 -15.60 8.72 -18.77
CA GLY A 22 -15.66 7.44 -19.47
C GLY A 22 -14.55 6.47 -19.10
N VAL A 23 -14.45 5.41 -19.87
CA VAL A 23 -13.44 4.35 -19.73
C VAL A 23 -12.79 4.05 -21.07
N PHE A 24 -11.56 3.55 -21.00
CA PHE A 24 -10.83 2.96 -22.13
C PHE A 24 -10.21 1.63 -21.72
N ASP A 25 -10.34 0.63 -22.54
CA ASP A 25 -9.62 -0.64 -22.45
C ASP A 25 -9.30 -1.12 -23.86
N ILE A 26 -8.13 -1.73 -24.05
CA ILE A 26 -7.75 -2.36 -25.33
C ILE A 26 -8.68 -3.51 -25.70
N ASP A 27 -9.27 -4.16 -24.69
CA ASP A 27 -10.31 -5.17 -24.83
C ASP A 27 -11.68 -4.47 -24.94
N ARG A 28 -12.18 -4.41 -26.17
CA ARG A 28 -13.45 -3.72 -26.48
C ARG A 28 -14.68 -4.40 -25.86
N GLU A 29 -14.65 -5.72 -25.69
CA GLU A 29 -15.75 -6.44 -25.03
C GLU A 29 -15.87 -6.01 -23.58
N ARG A 30 -14.74 -5.95 -22.87
CA ARG A 30 -14.69 -5.48 -21.47
C ARG A 30 -15.15 -4.05 -21.31
N SER A 31 -14.67 -3.14 -22.16
CA SER A 31 -15.11 -1.73 -22.11
C SER A 31 -16.60 -1.60 -22.38
N SER A 32 -17.15 -2.38 -23.32
CA SER A 32 -18.58 -2.44 -23.61
C SER A 32 -19.40 -2.98 -22.43
N GLU A 33 -18.94 -4.04 -21.74
CA GLU A 33 -19.59 -4.57 -20.54
C GLU A 33 -19.65 -3.51 -19.40
N ILE A 34 -18.53 -2.80 -19.16
CA ILE A 34 -18.47 -1.72 -18.19
C ILE A 34 -19.41 -0.59 -18.56
N SER A 35 -19.46 -0.20 -19.85
CA SER A 35 -20.38 0.80 -20.35
C SER A 35 -21.84 0.42 -20.10
N LYS A 36 -22.22 -0.80 -20.45
CA LYS A 36 -23.59 -1.31 -20.22
C LYS A 36 -23.95 -1.35 -18.74
N LYS A 37 -23.02 -1.81 -17.90
CA LYS A 37 -23.24 -1.97 -16.46
C LYS A 37 -23.34 -0.65 -15.72
N PHE A 38 -22.52 0.32 -16.08
CA PHE A 38 -22.39 1.58 -15.36
C PHE A 38 -22.92 2.82 -16.11
N GLY A 39 -23.32 2.67 -17.37
CA GLY A 39 -23.81 3.79 -18.19
C GLY A 39 -22.72 4.87 -18.41
N VAL A 40 -21.49 4.45 -18.73
CA VAL A 40 -20.34 5.33 -18.97
C VAL A 40 -19.90 5.28 -20.42
N LYS A 41 -19.36 6.38 -20.95
CA LYS A 41 -18.82 6.47 -22.30
C LYS A 41 -17.62 5.54 -22.44
N VAL A 42 -17.50 4.87 -23.58
CA VAL A 42 -16.30 4.15 -24.00
C VAL A 42 -15.54 5.01 -25.00
N PHE A 43 -14.24 5.15 -24.79
CA PHE A 43 -13.33 5.81 -25.72
C PHE A 43 -12.62 4.77 -26.58
N ASP A 44 -12.30 5.12 -27.81
CA ASP A 44 -11.64 4.23 -28.76
C ASP A 44 -10.13 4.15 -28.53
N ASP A 45 -9.52 5.20 -28.01
CA ASP A 45 -8.09 5.31 -27.74
C ASP A 45 -7.78 6.25 -26.55
N LEU A 46 -6.51 6.26 -26.14
CA LEU A 46 -6.06 7.08 -25.03
C LEU A 46 -6.03 8.58 -25.39
N ASP A 47 -5.79 8.95 -26.65
CA ASP A 47 -5.70 10.35 -27.06
C ASP A 47 -7.06 11.04 -26.90
N SER A 48 -8.12 10.40 -27.38
CA SER A 48 -9.47 10.94 -27.29
C SER A 48 -9.95 11.13 -25.84
N ILE A 49 -9.57 10.25 -24.90
CA ILE A 49 -9.95 10.47 -23.49
C ILE A 49 -9.13 11.59 -22.86
N LEU A 50 -7.85 11.76 -23.25
CA LEU A 50 -6.99 12.81 -22.73
C LEU A 50 -7.49 14.23 -23.07
N GLU A 51 -8.23 14.40 -24.14
CA GLU A 51 -8.83 15.69 -24.51
C GLU A 51 -9.98 16.09 -23.59
N GLU A 52 -10.68 15.13 -22.98
CA GLU A 52 -11.92 15.36 -22.23
C GLU A 52 -11.75 15.32 -20.71
N VAL A 53 -10.60 14.91 -20.16
CA VAL A 53 -10.41 14.67 -18.71
C VAL A 53 -9.31 15.52 -18.08
N ASP A 54 -9.39 15.74 -16.77
CA ASP A 54 -8.35 16.38 -15.96
C ASP A 54 -7.42 15.35 -15.31
N ALA A 55 -7.92 14.14 -15.08
CA ALA A 55 -7.20 13.07 -14.39
C ALA A 55 -7.62 11.67 -14.87
N LEU A 56 -6.73 10.70 -14.68
CA LEU A 56 -6.99 9.30 -15.04
C LEU A 56 -6.57 8.36 -13.91
N SER A 57 -7.31 7.23 -13.79
CA SER A 57 -6.86 6.06 -13.03
C SER A 57 -6.32 4.99 -13.98
N ILE A 58 -5.07 4.63 -13.79
CA ILE A 58 -4.35 3.61 -14.56
C ILE A 58 -4.40 2.30 -13.77
N VAL A 59 -5.22 1.35 -14.25
CA VAL A 59 -5.51 0.07 -13.58
C VAL A 59 -5.22 -1.10 -14.56
N THR A 60 -4.14 -0.97 -15.30
CA THR A 60 -3.66 -1.96 -16.28
C THR A 60 -2.70 -2.95 -15.62
N ASN A 61 -2.09 -3.82 -16.42
CA ASN A 61 -0.93 -4.60 -15.97
C ASN A 61 0.27 -3.67 -15.82
N THR A 62 1.16 -3.99 -14.87
CA THR A 62 2.31 -3.16 -14.49
C THR A 62 3.21 -2.77 -15.67
N GLU A 63 3.42 -3.67 -16.62
CA GLU A 63 4.23 -3.44 -17.83
C GLU A 63 3.74 -2.27 -18.70
N HIS A 64 2.48 -1.87 -18.54
CA HIS A 64 1.88 -0.77 -19.29
C HIS A 64 1.80 0.53 -18.49
N HIS A 65 2.04 0.50 -17.17
CA HIS A 65 1.90 1.67 -16.30
C HIS A 65 2.74 2.85 -16.79
N TYR A 66 4.03 2.61 -17.06
CA TYR A 66 4.95 3.66 -17.49
C TYR A 66 4.48 4.38 -18.76
N LYS A 67 4.23 3.62 -19.84
CA LYS A 67 3.88 4.21 -21.15
C LYS A 67 2.58 5.02 -21.07
N ILE A 68 1.56 4.52 -20.35
CA ILE A 68 0.29 5.20 -20.21
C ILE A 68 0.44 6.44 -19.33
N ALA A 69 1.10 6.31 -18.18
CA ALA A 69 1.33 7.42 -17.25
C ALA A 69 2.18 8.52 -17.88
N GLU A 70 3.26 8.18 -18.59
CA GLU A 70 4.09 9.16 -19.30
C GLU A 70 3.25 10.01 -20.26
N LYS A 71 2.41 9.37 -21.07
CA LYS A 71 1.55 10.07 -22.02
C LYS A 71 0.55 11.00 -21.30
N CYS A 72 -0.08 10.53 -20.24
CA CYS A 72 -0.98 11.34 -19.42
C CYS A 72 -0.30 12.55 -18.80
N LEU A 73 0.87 12.34 -18.17
CA LEU A 73 1.61 13.40 -17.48
C LEU A 73 2.15 14.46 -18.47
N ARG A 74 2.62 14.05 -19.67
CA ARG A 74 3.03 14.97 -20.75
C ARG A 74 1.86 15.77 -21.28
N SER A 75 0.65 15.21 -21.25
CA SER A 75 -0.61 15.90 -21.58
C SER A 75 -1.15 16.72 -20.41
N LYS A 76 -0.35 16.93 -19.34
CA LYS A 76 -0.69 17.69 -18.13
C LYS A 76 -1.92 17.14 -17.40
N LYS A 77 -2.08 15.82 -17.37
CA LYS A 77 -3.16 15.16 -16.63
C LYS A 77 -2.62 14.55 -15.36
N HIS A 78 -3.37 14.67 -14.26
CA HIS A 78 -3.08 13.99 -13.01
C HIS A 78 -3.33 12.49 -13.15
N VAL A 79 -2.54 11.66 -12.47
CA VAL A 79 -2.69 10.22 -12.57
C VAL A 79 -2.74 9.53 -11.21
N PHE A 80 -3.69 8.63 -11.08
CA PHE A 80 -3.67 7.58 -10.09
C PHE A 80 -3.15 6.31 -10.77
N ILE A 81 -2.13 5.67 -10.20
CA ILE A 81 -1.52 4.47 -10.77
C ILE A 81 -1.65 3.33 -9.76
N GLU A 82 -2.19 2.18 -10.15
CA GLU A 82 -2.19 0.99 -9.31
C GLU A 82 -0.76 0.50 -8.99
N LYS A 83 -0.62 -0.18 -7.87
CA LYS A 83 0.68 -0.74 -7.45
C LYS A 83 1.12 -1.91 -8.35
N PRO A 84 2.44 -2.06 -8.54
CA PRO A 84 3.50 -1.08 -8.29
C PRO A 84 3.45 0.06 -9.29
N ILE A 85 4.06 1.21 -8.94
CA ILE A 85 4.02 2.41 -9.80
C ILE A 85 4.51 2.13 -11.23
N THR A 86 5.59 1.35 -11.37
CA THR A 86 6.20 0.89 -12.62
C THR A 86 6.84 -0.48 -12.44
N ALA A 87 7.37 -1.07 -13.51
CA ALA A 87 8.11 -2.33 -13.45
C ALA A 87 9.56 -2.15 -12.94
N VAL A 88 10.18 -1.02 -13.24
CA VAL A 88 11.58 -0.70 -12.90
C VAL A 88 11.70 0.71 -12.33
N ILE A 89 12.76 0.97 -11.56
CA ILE A 89 12.95 2.23 -10.82
C ILE A 89 13.13 3.42 -11.78
N GLU A 90 13.90 3.24 -12.85
CA GLU A 90 14.21 4.27 -13.83
C GLU A 90 12.94 4.84 -14.50
N GLU A 91 11.93 4.00 -14.69
CA GLU A 91 10.63 4.43 -15.19
C GLU A 91 9.90 5.29 -14.17
N ALA A 92 9.91 4.89 -12.88
CA ALA A 92 9.30 5.66 -11.80
C ALA A 92 9.98 7.04 -11.66
N ASP A 93 11.31 7.08 -11.68
CA ASP A 93 12.07 8.33 -11.60
C ASP A 93 11.74 9.29 -12.76
N LYS A 94 11.59 8.76 -13.99
CA LYS A 94 11.15 9.55 -15.15
C LYS A 94 9.72 10.09 -14.97
N LEU A 95 8.79 9.27 -14.50
CA LEU A 95 7.42 9.73 -14.26
C LEU A 95 7.38 10.86 -13.22
N LEU A 96 8.14 10.73 -12.12
CA LEU A 96 8.24 11.79 -11.11
C LEU A 96 8.78 13.10 -11.69
N SER A 97 9.84 13.03 -12.49
CA SER A 97 10.40 14.21 -13.16
C SER A 97 9.40 14.87 -14.12
N ILE A 98 8.67 14.08 -14.92
CA ILE A 98 7.66 14.61 -15.85
C ILE A 98 6.51 15.25 -15.08
N ALA A 99 6.05 14.63 -13.98
CA ALA A 99 4.98 15.15 -13.15
C ALA A 99 5.35 16.50 -12.53
N GLU A 100 6.58 16.63 -12.00
CA GLU A 100 7.10 17.88 -11.44
C GLU A 100 7.16 18.98 -12.50
N GLN A 101 7.75 18.71 -13.67
CA GLN A 101 7.86 19.65 -14.80
C GLN A 101 6.49 20.16 -15.25
N ASN A 102 5.48 19.30 -15.29
CA ASN A 102 4.15 19.65 -15.74
C ASN A 102 3.20 20.10 -14.61
N ARG A 103 3.68 20.09 -13.36
CA ARG A 103 2.90 20.45 -12.15
C ARG A 103 1.63 19.61 -12.01
N VAL A 104 1.74 18.32 -12.24
CA VAL A 104 0.64 17.35 -12.10
C VAL A 104 0.98 16.31 -11.03
N LEU A 105 -0.06 15.72 -10.46
CA LEU A 105 0.03 14.79 -9.34
C LEU A 105 0.15 13.34 -9.83
N ILE A 106 0.97 12.56 -9.14
CA ILE A 106 0.94 11.09 -9.16
C ILE A 106 0.53 10.62 -7.77
N GLN A 107 -0.50 9.79 -7.69
CA GLN A 107 -0.86 9.01 -6.52
C GLN A 107 -0.78 7.52 -6.85
N VAL A 108 -0.29 6.70 -5.92
CA VAL A 108 -0.10 5.26 -6.13
C VAL A 108 -1.07 4.46 -5.27
N GLY A 109 -1.67 3.42 -5.84
CA GLY A 109 -2.71 2.59 -5.22
C GLY A 109 -2.18 1.60 -4.18
N HIS A 110 -1.54 2.07 -3.11
CA HIS A 110 -1.22 1.27 -1.94
C HIS A 110 -2.34 1.32 -0.90
N ILE A 111 -3.48 0.75 -1.27
CA ILE A 111 -4.73 0.75 -0.52
C ILE A 111 -4.60 0.27 0.94
N GLU A 112 -3.61 -0.58 1.24
CA GLU A 112 -3.39 -1.09 2.60
C GLU A 112 -3.01 0.01 3.60
N ARG A 113 -2.52 1.20 3.17
CA ARG A 113 -2.37 2.36 4.05
C ARG A 113 -3.69 2.86 4.64
N LEU A 114 -4.79 2.54 4.00
CA LEU A 114 -6.14 2.89 4.43
C LEU A 114 -6.86 1.76 5.17
N ASN A 115 -6.13 0.69 5.48
CA ASN A 115 -6.69 -0.38 6.29
C ASN A 115 -7.15 0.15 7.67
N PRO A 116 -8.39 -0.10 8.10
CA PRO A 116 -8.91 0.40 9.38
C PRO A 116 -8.00 0.10 10.58
N ALA A 117 -7.36 -1.08 10.59
CA ALA A 117 -6.43 -1.45 11.65
C ALA A 117 -5.22 -0.50 11.69
N LEU A 118 -4.69 -0.10 10.54
CA LEU A 118 -3.56 0.82 10.47
C LEU A 118 -4.00 2.26 10.81
N LEU A 119 -5.15 2.70 10.32
CA LEU A 119 -5.69 4.04 10.62
C LEU A 119 -5.96 4.26 12.11
N ALA A 120 -6.26 3.18 12.86
CA ALA A 120 -6.42 3.26 14.32
C ALA A 120 -5.16 3.76 15.04
N LEU A 121 -3.97 3.60 14.44
CA LEU A 121 -2.71 4.09 14.99
C LEU A 121 -2.56 5.61 14.92
N ASN A 122 -3.33 6.32 14.09
CA ASN A 122 -3.22 7.77 13.94
C ASN A 122 -3.48 8.55 15.24
N LYS A 123 -4.14 7.92 16.22
CA LYS A 123 -4.39 8.48 17.56
C LYS A 123 -3.18 8.33 18.51
N TYR A 124 -2.13 7.64 18.09
CA TYR A 124 -0.96 7.32 18.90
C TYR A 124 0.30 7.92 18.32
N LYS A 125 1.23 8.26 19.19
CA LYS A 125 2.57 8.68 18.76
C LYS A 125 3.42 7.45 18.52
N ILE A 126 3.43 6.98 17.28
CA ILE A 126 4.18 5.79 16.88
C ILE A 126 5.64 6.17 16.62
N LYS A 127 6.56 5.53 17.36
CA LYS A 127 8.02 5.63 17.24
C LYS A 127 8.62 4.24 17.43
N PRO A 128 8.50 3.36 16.47
CA PRO A 128 8.85 1.96 16.62
C PRO A 128 10.35 1.78 16.86
N LYS A 129 10.70 0.73 17.62
CA LYS A 129 12.05 0.22 17.77
C LYS A 129 12.21 -1.13 17.12
N PHE A 130 11.12 -1.89 17.08
CA PHE A 130 11.04 -3.12 16.32
C PHE A 130 9.65 -3.26 15.68
N ILE A 131 9.62 -3.70 14.42
CA ILE A 131 8.39 -4.00 13.68
C ILE A 131 8.51 -5.41 13.11
N GLU A 132 7.49 -6.22 13.32
CA GLU A 132 7.33 -7.52 12.67
C GLU A 132 6.11 -7.47 11.77
N ILE A 133 6.26 -7.86 10.50
CA ILE A 133 5.17 -7.93 9.52
C ILE A 133 5.13 -9.33 8.92
N GLN A 134 3.94 -9.92 8.88
CA GLN A 134 3.69 -11.23 8.26
C GLN A 134 2.52 -11.13 7.31
N ARG A 135 2.77 -11.49 6.04
CA ARG A 135 1.76 -11.62 5.00
C ARG A 135 1.84 -13.00 4.36
N LEU A 136 1.00 -13.88 4.81
CA LEU A 136 0.93 -15.27 4.35
C LEU A 136 -0.39 -15.46 3.60
N ALA A 137 -0.35 -16.16 2.47
CA ALA A 137 -1.55 -16.49 1.70
C ALA A 137 -1.47 -17.92 1.16
N PRO A 138 -2.60 -18.60 1.03
CA PRO A 138 -2.68 -19.86 0.31
C PRO A 138 -2.28 -19.68 -1.16
N TYR A 139 -1.82 -20.77 -1.74
CA TYR A 139 -1.47 -20.80 -3.16
C TYR A 139 -2.72 -20.53 -4.04
N THR A 140 -2.51 -19.70 -5.04
CA THR A 140 -3.49 -19.46 -6.11
C THR A 140 -2.74 -19.46 -7.44
N SER A 141 -3.38 -19.91 -8.52
CA SER A 141 -2.79 -19.90 -9.86
C SER A 141 -2.62 -18.50 -10.47
N ARG A 142 -3.10 -17.45 -9.78
CA ARG A 142 -3.00 -16.06 -10.24
C ARG A 142 -1.68 -15.42 -9.76
N GLY A 143 -0.98 -14.70 -10.65
CA GLY A 143 0.22 -13.92 -10.32
C GLY A 143 1.41 -14.78 -9.92
N THR A 144 1.50 -16.02 -10.41
CA THR A 144 2.62 -16.93 -10.13
C THR A 144 3.88 -16.55 -10.91
N ASP A 145 3.73 -15.79 -11.95
CA ASP A 145 4.77 -15.20 -12.80
C ASP A 145 5.50 -14.02 -12.11
N VAL A 146 4.84 -13.36 -11.14
CA VAL A 146 5.42 -12.24 -10.39
C VAL A 146 5.99 -12.72 -9.05
N PRO A 147 7.23 -12.35 -8.66
CA PRO A 147 7.79 -12.68 -7.34
C PRO A 147 6.91 -12.18 -6.19
N VAL A 148 6.81 -12.97 -5.09
CA VAL A 148 6.01 -12.62 -3.91
C VAL A 148 6.40 -11.27 -3.32
N VAL A 149 7.64 -10.83 -3.53
CA VAL A 149 8.14 -9.53 -3.08
C VAL A 149 7.40 -8.39 -3.76
N LEU A 150 7.27 -8.42 -5.09
CA LEU A 150 6.59 -7.38 -5.89
C LEU A 150 5.07 -7.53 -5.86
N ASP A 151 4.55 -8.74 -5.68
CA ASP A 151 3.10 -8.95 -5.61
C ASP A 151 2.52 -8.62 -4.23
N LYS A 152 3.14 -9.14 -3.15
CA LYS A 152 2.58 -9.10 -1.79
C LYS A 152 3.41 -8.25 -0.82
N MET A 153 4.73 -8.47 -0.74
CA MET A 153 5.58 -7.80 0.25
C MET A 153 5.65 -6.29 0.04
N ILE A 154 5.50 -5.80 -1.18
CA ILE A 154 5.53 -4.37 -1.50
C ILE A 154 4.49 -3.56 -0.72
N HIS A 155 3.32 -4.13 -0.40
CA HIS A 155 2.33 -3.47 0.45
C HIS A 155 2.85 -3.27 1.89
N ASP A 156 3.56 -4.26 2.40
CA ASP A 156 4.10 -4.24 3.76
C ASP A 156 5.35 -3.34 3.84
N ILE A 157 6.13 -3.28 2.76
CA ILE A 157 7.24 -2.34 2.61
C ILE A 157 6.71 -0.90 2.62
N ASP A 158 5.65 -0.61 1.86
CA ASP A 158 5.01 0.70 1.82
C ASP A 158 4.50 1.13 3.21
N ILE A 159 3.78 0.25 3.92
CA ILE A 159 3.34 0.49 5.30
C ILE A 159 4.54 0.75 6.21
N LEU A 160 5.59 -0.09 6.13
CA LEU A 160 6.79 0.05 6.94
C LEU A 160 7.46 1.41 6.75
N LEU A 161 7.66 1.84 5.50
CA LEU A 161 8.26 3.13 5.17
C LEU A 161 7.39 4.30 5.67
N SER A 162 6.07 4.16 5.65
CA SER A 162 5.16 5.17 6.19
C SER A 162 5.23 5.32 7.71
N LEU A 163 5.52 4.23 8.43
CA LEU A 163 5.67 4.21 9.89
C LEU A 163 7.06 4.63 10.35
N VAL A 164 8.12 4.25 9.59
CA VAL A 164 9.53 4.54 9.89
C VAL A 164 10.05 5.54 8.87
N LYS A 165 9.88 6.81 9.14
CA LYS A 165 10.25 7.91 8.23
C LYS A 165 11.75 8.26 8.32
N VAL A 166 12.60 7.22 8.28
CA VAL A 166 14.07 7.33 8.39
C VAL A 166 14.69 6.43 7.33
N PRO A 167 15.84 6.79 6.72
CA PRO A 167 16.49 5.97 5.71
C PRO A 167 16.86 4.57 6.20
N ILE A 168 16.79 3.60 5.30
CA ILE A 168 17.25 2.23 5.57
C ILE A 168 18.78 2.21 5.49
N LYS A 169 19.42 1.76 6.59
CA LYS A 169 20.88 1.61 6.70
C LYS A 169 21.38 0.27 6.12
N LYS A 170 20.61 -0.80 6.31
CA LYS A 170 20.99 -2.16 5.88
C LYS A 170 19.75 -3.00 5.63
N ILE A 171 19.79 -3.78 4.53
CA ILE A 171 18.84 -4.84 4.21
C ILE A 171 19.56 -6.16 4.22
N GLN A 172 18.92 -7.22 4.68
CA GLN A 172 19.29 -8.62 4.55
C GLN A 172 18.02 -9.36 4.13
N ALA A 173 18.09 -10.16 3.08
CA ALA A 173 16.93 -10.85 2.55
C ALA A 173 17.26 -12.26 2.13
N THR A 174 16.33 -13.17 2.35
CA THR A 174 16.38 -14.57 1.87
C THR A 174 15.04 -14.91 1.24
N GLY A 175 15.03 -15.85 0.30
CA GLY A 175 13.79 -16.29 -0.34
C GLY A 175 13.94 -17.61 -1.06
N LEU A 176 12.81 -18.27 -1.26
CA LEU A 176 12.76 -19.61 -1.84
C LEU A 176 11.69 -19.70 -2.92
N SER A 177 12.02 -20.39 -3.99
CA SER A 177 11.08 -20.89 -5.01
C SER A 177 10.78 -22.35 -4.67
N ILE A 178 9.53 -22.67 -4.38
CA ILE A 178 9.12 -24.02 -3.89
C ILE A 178 8.08 -24.66 -4.81
N LEU A 179 7.05 -23.91 -5.18
CA LEU A 179 5.97 -24.39 -6.06
C LEU A 179 6.03 -23.79 -7.45
N THR A 180 6.68 -22.64 -7.63
CA THR A 180 6.79 -21.94 -8.90
C THR A 180 8.25 -21.64 -9.23
N ASP A 181 8.53 -21.25 -10.47
CA ASP A 181 9.86 -20.78 -10.87
C ASP A 181 10.21 -19.39 -10.29
N SER A 182 9.22 -18.72 -9.74
CA SER A 182 9.37 -17.42 -9.09
C SER A 182 9.57 -17.57 -7.57
N ILE A 183 9.95 -16.49 -6.87
CA ILE A 183 10.11 -16.51 -5.41
C ILE A 183 8.73 -16.62 -4.75
N ASP A 184 8.48 -17.74 -4.04
CA ASP A 184 7.22 -18.04 -3.36
C ASP A 184 7.17 -17.60 -1.91
N ILE A 185 8.34 -17.62 -1.25
CA ILE A 185 8.54 -17.15 0.13
C ILE A 185 9.70 -16.17 0.14
N ALA A 186 9.53 -15.06 0.83
CA ALA A 186 10.59 -14.09 1.08
C ALA A 186 10.56 -13.62 2.52
N HIS A 187 11.74 -13.43 3.09
CA HIS A 187 11.94 -12.80 4.39
C HIS A 187 13.02 -11.73 4.26
N ALA A 188 12.72 -10.53 4.74
CA ALA A 188 13.65 -9.41 4.76
C ALA A 188 13.78 -8.83 6.16
N ARG A 189 15.03 -8.57 6.58
CA ARG A 189 15.35 -7.84 7.79
C ARG A 189 16.00 -6.52 7.41
N MET A 190 15.39 -5.43 7.87
CA MET A 190 15.84 -4.06 7.60
C MET A 190 16.27 -3.39 8.89
N ARG A 191 17.37 -2.65 8.83
CA ARG A 191 17.82 -1.77 9.91
C ARG A 191 17.86 -0.35 9.42
N PHE A 192 17.23 0.56 10.16
CA PHE A 192 17.15 1.99 9.86
C PHE A 192 18.27 2.77 10.57
N GLU A 193 18.51 4.00 10.13
CA GLU A 193 19.59 4.84 10.69
C GLU A 193 19.37 5.21 12.14
N ASP A 194 18.11 5.34 12.60
CA ASP A 194 17.77 5.59 14.01
C ASP A 194 17.87 4.35 14.91
N GLY A 195 18.32 3.22 14.35
CA GLY A 195 18.45 1.93 15.02
C GLY A 195 17.18 1.07 15.03
N THR A 196 16.07 1.56 14.49
CA THR A 196 14.84 0.76 14.30
C THR A 196 15.14 -0.46 13.45
N VAL A 197 14.54 -1.59 13.80
CA VAL A 197 14.66 -2.87 13.07
C VAL A 197 13.28 -3.31 12.62
N ALA A 198 13.18 -3.76 11.37
CA ALA A 198 11.98 -4.40 10.85
C ALA A 198 12.29 -5.82 10.34
N SER A 199 11.35 -6.72 10.54
CA SER A 199 11.32 -8.09 10.00
C SER A 199 10.03 -8.23 9.19
N VAL A 200 10.15 -8.51 7.89
CA VAL A 200 9.01 -8.63 6.97
C VAL A 200 9.07 -9.99 6.30
N MET A 201 8.00 -10.76 6.43
CA MET A 201 7.85 -12.08 5.82
C MET A 201 6.62 -12.12 4.94
N SER A 202 6.78 -12.61 3.72
CA SER A 202 5.67 -12.84 2.79
C SER A 202 5.76 -14.23 2.17
N SER A 203 4.60 -14.89 2.07
CA SER A 203 4.47 -16.20 1.42
C SER A 203 3.16 -16.28 0.62
N ARG A 204 3.23 -16.94 -0.55
CA ARG A 204 2.05 -17.28 -1.35
C ARG A 204 1.66 -18.77 -1.27
N ILE A 205 2.33 -19.54 -0.40
CA ILE A 205 2.17 -20.99 -0.28
C ILE A 205 1.90 -21.43 1.15
N ALA A 206 1.34 -20.55 1.96
CA ALA A 206 0.93 -20.87 3.33
C ALA A 206 -0.41 -21.61 3.34
N ARG A 207 -0.69 -22.34 4.43
CA ARG A 207 -2.00 -22.97 4.62
C ARG A 207 -3.08 -21.94 4.93
N ASP A 208 -2.76 -21.02 5.83
CA ASP A 208 -3.72 -20.05 6.36
C ASP A 208 -3.36 -18.63 5.87
N GLU A 209 -4.38 -17.81 5.67
CA GLU A 209 -4.17 -16.40 5.37
C GLU A 209 -3.84 -15.62 6.64
N VAL A 210 -2.73 -14.88 6.62
CA VAL A 210 -2.28 -14.02 7.72
C VAL A 210 -1.86 -12.67 7.18
N ARG A 211 -2.32 -11.57 7.79
CA ARG A 211 -1.85 -10.21 7.52
C ARG A 211 -1.69 -9.48 8.85
N LYS A 212 -0.56 -9.65 9.50
CA LYS A 212 -0.32 -9.14 10.85
C LYS A 212 0.87 -8.22 10.92
N ILE A 213 0.72 -7.15 11.71
CA ILE A 213 1.81 -6.22 12.05
C ILE A 213 1.90 -6.15 13.56
N LYS A 214 3.12 -6.28 14.09
CA LYS A 214 3.42 -6.05 15.50
C LYS A 214 4.43 -4.91 15.61
N ILE A 215 4.13 -3.94 16.46
CA ILE A 215 4.94 -2.74 16.67
C ILE A 215 5.37 -2.70 18.13
N PHE A 216 6.67 -2.66 18.34
CA PHE A 216 7.28 -2.56 19.65
C PHE A 216 8.00 -1.22 19.77
N GLN A 217 7.62 -0.44 20.75
CA GLN A 217 8.32 0.79 21.11
C GLN A 217 8.36 0.97 22.62
N LYS A 218 9.04 2.01 23.08
CA LYS A 218 9.05 2.30 24.52
C LYS A 218 7.63 2.54 25.01
N ASP A 219 7.26 1.83 26.07
CA ASP A 219 5.99 1.96 26.79
C ASP A 219 4.72 1.64 25.95
N LEU A 220 4.87 1.11 24.71
CA LEU A 220 3.73 0.70 23.88
C LEU A 220 4.07 -0.51 23.01
N TYR A 221 3.15 -1.46 23.00
CA TYR A 221 3.08 -2.57 22.04
C TYR A 221 1.74 -2.52 21.31
N ALA A 222 1.78 -2.64 20.00
CA ALA A 222 0.58 -2.74 19.17
C ALA A 222 0.62 -3.99 18.31
N THR A 223 -0.51 -4.66 18.19
CA THR A 223 -0.72 -5.72 17.21
C THR A 223 -1.91 -5.38 16.33
N LEU A 224 -1.70 -5.47 15.02
CA LEU A 224 -2.70 -5.20 14.00
C LEU A 224 -2.96 -6.48 13.22
N ASP A 225 -4.21 -6.78 12.98
CA ASP A 225 -4.63 -7.80 12.03
C ASP A 225 -5.35 -7.10 10.88
N LEU A 226 -4.64 -6.97 9.74
CA LEU A 226 -5.15 -6.28 8.57
C LEU A 226 -6.21 -7.10 7.81
N LEU A 227 -6.28 -8.41 8.06
CA LEU A 227 -7.25 -9.28 7.41
C LEU A 227 -8.66 -9.07 7.94
N ILE A 228 -8.78 -8.96 9.27
CA ILE A 228 -10.06 -8.73 9.95
C ILE A 228 -10.28 -7.27 10.36
N GLY A 229 -9.30 -6.41 10.07
CA GLY A 229 -9.36 -5.00 10.41
C GLY A 229 -9.40 -4.77 11.92
N SER A 230 -8.49 -5.34 12.72
CA SER A 230 -8.46 -5.14 14.17
C SER A 230 -7.11 -4.66 14.67
N THR A 231 -7.14 -3.86 15.75
CA THR A 231 -5.94 -3.35 16.42
C THR A 231 -6.07 -3.54 17.92
N GLU A 232 -5.02 -4.01 18.54
CA GLU A 232 -4.89 -4.14 19.98
C GLU A 232 -3.68 -3.33 20.44
N ILE A 233 -3.87 -2.55 21.50
CA ILE A 233 -2.86 -1.67 22.08
C ILE A 233 -2.62 -2.06 23.52
N TYR A 234 -1.34 -2.16 23.88
CA TYR A 234 -0.84 -2.36 25.22
C TYR A 234 0.07 -1.20 25.57
N GLU A 235 -0.28 -0.41 26.59
CA GLU A 235 0.49 0.76 27.03
C GLU A 235 0.91 0.62 28.49
N VAL A 236 2.14 1.02 28.80
CA VAL A 236 2.58 1.16 30.20
C VAL A 236 2.00 2.45 30.74
N VAL A 237 1.25 2.34 31.85
CA VAL A 237 0.54 3.45 32.49
C VAL A 237 0.78 3.47 33.97
N ASN A 238 0.63 4.64 34.61
CA ASN A 238 0.79 4.78 36.06
C ASN A 238 -0.52 4.50 36.79
N ASP A 239 -1.65 4.88 36.20
CA ASP A 239 -2.96 4.82 36.82
C ASP A 239 -3.99 4.06 35.98
N LYS A 240 -4.98 3.49 36.65
CA LYS A 240 -6.15 2.87 36.00
C LYS A 240 -7.04 3.99 35.44
N THR A 241 -7.37 3.90 34.14
CA THR A 241 -8.35 4.79 33.52
C THR A 241 -9.44 3.96 32.82
N SER A 242 -10.60 4.55 32.59
CA SER A 242 -11.71 3.93 31.86
C SER A 242 -11.42 3.58 30.39
N LYS A 243 -10.33 4.13 29.85
CA LYS A 243 -9.83 3.84 28.50
C LYS A 243 -9.47 2.36 28.33
N TYR A 244 -9.00 1.70 29.42
CA TYR A 244 -8.47 0.34 29.34
C TYR A 244 -9.52 -0.68 29.71
N LYS A 245 -9.73 -1.70 28.84
CA LYS A 245 -10.60 -2.84 29.14
C LYS A 245 -10.06 -3.72 30.27
N MET A 246 -8.73 -3.76 30.38
CA MET A 246 -8.02 -4.54 31.38
C MET A 246 -6.71 -3.84 31.73
N THR A 247 -6.29 -3.95 32.99
CA THR A 247 -4.96 -3.53 33.45
C THR A 247 -4.27 -4.68 34.17
N ILE A 248 -3.00 -4.90 33.85
CA ILE A 248 -2.17 -5.96 34.45
C ILE A 248 -1.03 -5.28 35.22
N PRO A 249 -0.92 -5.47 36.55
CA PRO A 249 0.21 -4.93 37.29
C PRO A 249 1.49 -5.70 36.99
N PHE A 250 2.62 -5.01 36.97
CA PHE A 250 3.94 -5.60 36.91
C PHE A 250 4.95 -4.77 37.70
N ASP A 251 5.94 -5.40 38.30
CA ASP A 251 6.96 -4.72 39.06
C ASP A 251 8.22 -4.48 38.20
N TYR A 252 8.67 -3.24 38.19
CA TYR A 252 9.87 -2.85 37.50
C TYR A 252 10.73 -1.94 38.39
N LYS A 253 11.94 -2.40 38.74
CA LYS A 253 12.89 -1.68 39.61
C LYS A 253 12.27 -1.19 40.93
N GLY A 254 11.49 -2.03 41.59
CA GLY A 254 10.86 -1.73 42.87
C GLY A 254 9.62 -0.83 42.79
N ASN A 255 9.16 -0.50 41.59
CA ASN A 255 7.93 0.26 41.38
C ASN A 255 6.89 -0.60 40.66
N THR A 256 5.67 -0.65 41.17
CA THR A 256 4.55 -1.29 40.48
C THR A 256 4.02 -0.37 39.38
N LYS A 257 4.01 -0.87 38.14
CA LYS A 257 3.43 -0.22 36.98
C LYS A 257 2.25 -1.04 36.45
N LEU A 258 1.45 -0.46 35.58
CA LEU A 258 0.31 -1.13 34.96
C LEU A 258 0.53 -1.24 33.45
N ILE A 259 0.16 -2.37 32.86
CA ILE A 259 -0.04 -2.49 31.41
C ILE A 259 -1.54 -2.36 31.15
N GLY A 260 -1.94 -1.27 30.51
CA GLY A 260 -3.31 -1.06 30.06
C GLY A 260 -3.54 -1.67 28.69
N TYR A 261 -4.57 -2.48 28.53
CA TYR A 261 -5.00 -3.09 27.27
C TYR A 261 -6.31 -2.49 26.79
N HIS A 262 -6.37 -2.17 25.50
CA HIS A 262 -7.63 -1.77 24.86
C HIS A 262 -7.61 -2.05 23.34
N LYS A 263 -8.81 -2.07 22.77
CA LYS A 263 -9.04 -2.11 21.33
C LYS A 263 -9.59 -0.75 20.90
N PRO A 264 -8.87 0.03 20.09
CA PRO A 264 -9.40 1.28 19.57
C PRO A 264 -10.61 1.05 18.67
N ASP A 265 -11.53 2.00 18.66
CA ASP A 265 -12.60 2.02 17.66
C ASP A 265 -12.01 2.25 16.27
N LEU A 266 -12.45 1.43 15.33
CA LEU A 266 -11.97 1.49 13.95
C LEU A 266 -12.81 2.45 13.13
N SER A 267 -12.18 3.13 12.20
CA SER A 267 -12.92 3.89 11.20
C SER A 267 -13.75 2.96 10.32
N LYS A 268 -15.02 3.33 10.11
CA LYS A 268 -15.87 2.65 9.14
C LYS A 268 -15.72 3.36 7.81
N GLY A 269 -15.35 2.65 6.77
CA GLY A 269 -15.21 3.21 5.42
C GLY A 269 -14.71 2.16 4.45
N ASP A 270 -14.98 2.38 3.18
CA ASP A 270 -14.41 1.59 2.09
C ASP A 270 -13.03 2.18 1.76
N PRO A 271 -11.93 1.43 1.96
CA PRO A 271 -10.58 1.94 1.74
C PRO A 271 -10.35 2.46 0.31
N LEU A 272 -10.89 1.79 -0.72
CA LEU A 272 -10.75 2.24 -2.10
C LEU A 272 -11.50 3.55 -2.35
N ARG A 273 -12.69 3.69 -1.79
CA ARG A 273 -13.43 4.95 -1.89
C ARG A 273 -12.63 6.10 -1.27
N ILE A 274 -12.09 5.90 -0.06
CA ILE A 274 -11.29 6.91 0.65
C ILE A 274 -10.02 7.27 -0.15
N GLU A 275 -9.37 6.28 -0.76
CA GLU A 275 -8.18 6.47 -1.57
C GLU A 275 -8.46 7.32 -2.82
N LEU A 276 -9.53 7.01 -3.55
CA LEU A 276 -9.94 7.75 -4.74
C LEU A 276 -10.45 9.15 -4.40
N GLU A 277 -11.17 9.31 -3.30
CA GLU A 277 -11.61 10.60 -2.79
C GLU A 277 -10.42 11.48 -2.38
N ASN A 278 -9.41 10.91 -1.71
CA ASN A 278 -8.17 11.62 -1.41
C ASN A 278 -7.44 12.05 -2.69
N PHE A 279 -7.36 11.20 -3.71
CA PHE A 279 -6.77 11.59 -5.00
C PHE A 279 -7.44 12.85 -5.56
N ILE A 280 -8.76 12.91 -5.57
CA ILE A 280 -9.50 14.07 -6.04
C ILE A 280 -9.24 15.31 -5.17
N PHE A 281 -9.26 15.16 -3.84
CA PHE A 281 -8.97 16.28 -2.94
C PHE A 281 -7.52 16.76 -3.07
N SER A 282 -6.57 15.87 -3.38
CA SER A 282 -5.19 16.26 -3.63
C SER A 282 -5.03 17.05 -4.93
N ILE A 283 -5.73 16.67 -5.99
CA ILE A 283 -5.79 17.45 -7.24
C ILE A 283 -6.34 18.87 -6.98
N GLN A 284 -7.34 18.97 -6.12
CA GLN A 284 -7.97 20.25 -5.74
C GLN A 284 -7.12 21.06 -4.74
N GLY A 285 -5.95 20.57 -4.32
CA GLY A 285 -5.10 21.24 -3.32
C GLY A 285 -5.67 21.27 -1.91
N LYS A 286 -6.67 20.43 -1.60
CA LYS A 286 -7.32 20.37 -0.27
C LYS A 286 -6.61 19.43 0.70
N GLN A 287 -5.89 18.44 0.19
CA GLN A 287 -5.17 17.44 0.97
C GLN A 287 -3.88 17.06 0.25
N GLU A 288 -2.93 16.48 0.99
CA GLU A 288 -1.81 15.80 0.40
C GLU A 288 -2.22 14.37 -0.01
N PRO A 289 -1.59 13.81 -1.06
CA PRO A 289 -1.84 12.42 -1.44
C PRO A 289 -1.40 11.47 -0.32
N ILE A 290 -2.25 10.52 0.04
CA ILE A 290 -1.96 9.52 1.09
C ILE A 290 -0.75 8.67 0.69
N VAL A 291 -0.64 8.34 -0.59
CA VAL A 291 0.53 7.68 -1.17
C VAL A 291 0.98 8.47 -2.38
N SER A 292 1.99 9.30 -2.21
CA SER A 292 2.56 10.06 -3.31
C SER A 292 3.28 9.17 -4.33
N GLY A 293 3.55 9.69 -5.52
CA GLY A 293 4.40 9.00 -6.49
C GLY A 293 5.78 8.64 -5.93
N LYS A 294 6.34 9.52 -5.05
CA LYS A 294 7.60 9.26 -4.36
C LYS A 294 7.49 8.08 -3.40
N ASP A 295 6.42 7.97 -2.62
CA ASP A 295 6.20 6.83 -1.72
C ASP A 295 6.14 5.52 -2.50
N GLY A 296 5.39 5.49 -3.61
CA GLY A 296 5.31 4.31 -4.48
C GLY A 296 6.64 3.92 -5.11
N ARG A 297 7.44 4.92 -5.53
CA ARG A 297 8.79 4.74 -6.04
C ARG A 297 9.73 4.17 -4.96
N ASP A 298 9.70 4.72 -3.75
CA ASP A 298 10.55 4.28 -2.64
C ASP A 298 10.18 2.84 -2.20
N ALA A 299 8.90 2.48 -2.19
CA ALA A 299 8.46 1.11 -1.93
C ALA A 299 8.94 0.13 -3.01
N LEU A 300 8.87 0.52 -4.29
CA LEU A 300 9.38 -0.26 -5.42
C LEU A 300 10.89 -0.47 -5.31
N GLU A 301 11.67 0.57 -4.99
CA GLU A 301 13.13 0.48 -4.84
C GLU A 301 13.53 -0.54 -3.78
N VAL A 302 12.89 -0.51 -2.61
CA VAL A 302 13.17 -1.46 -1.54
C VAL A 302 12.77 -2.88 -1.95
N ALA A 303 11.64 -3.05 -2.64
CA ALA A 303 11.18 -4.35 -3.12
C ALA A 303 12.16 -4.94 -4.14
N ILE A 304 12.65 -4.15 -5.10
CA ILE A 304 13.66 -4.59 -6.09
C ILE A 304 14.96 -4.98 -5.39
N LYS A 305 15.49 -4.15 -4.48
CA LYS A 305 16.69 -4.47 -3.70
C LYS A 305 16.57 -5.78 -2.94
N ILE A 306 15.43 -6.04 -2.32
CA ILE A 306 15.15 -7.32 -1.64
C ILE A 306 15.21 -8.48 -2.63
N GLN A 307 14.56 -8.33 -3.78
CA GLN A 307 14.53 -9.37 -4.82
C GLN A 307 15.93 -9.67 -5.37
N GLU A 308 16.71 -8.64 -5.67
CA GLU A 308 18.10 -8.79 -6.16
C GLU A 308 18.97 -9.52 -5.14
N MET A 309 18.87 -9.19 -3.83
CA MET A 309 19.60 -9.90 -2.77
C MET A 309 19.23 -11.38 -2.71
N ILE A 310 17.94 -11.72 -2.85
CA ILE A 310 17.49 -13.12 -2.84
C ILE A 310 18.03 -13.89 -4.05
N ILE A 311 18.10 -13.23 -5.22
CA ILE A 311 18.63 -13.86 -6.44
C ILE A 311 20.14 -14.10 -6.31
N LEU A 312 20.87 -13.13 -5.79
CA LEU A 312 22.33 -13.23 -5.59
C LEU A 312 22.71 -14.28 -4.53
N ASP A 313 21.87 -14.49 -3.51
CA ASP A 313 22.14 -15.49 -2.44
C ASP A 313 21.88 -16.94 -2.91
N LYS A 314 21.28 -17.14 -4.09
CA LYS A 314 21.04 -18.47 -4.70
C LYS A 314 22.26 -19.03 -5.45
N HIS A 315 23.31 -18.25 -5.61
CA HIS A 315 24.55 -18.57 -6.31
C HIS A 315 25.74 -18.54 -5.37
#